data_b5e5395c40c94442bc85747b18833018
#
_entry.id   b5e5395c40c94442bc85747b18833018
#
_cell.length_a   1.000
_cell.length_b   1.000
_cell.length_c   1.000
_cell.angle_alpha   90.00
_cell.angle_beta   90.00
_cell.angle_gamma   90.00
#
_symmetry.space_group_name_H-M   'P 1'
#
loop_
_entity.id
_entity.type
_entity.pdbx_description
1 polymer ?
#
loop_
_entity_poly.entity_id
_entity_poly.type
_entity_poly.pdbx_seq_one_letter_code
_entity_poly.pdbx_strand_id
1 'polypeptide(L)'
;SGAGNGSRMQSNSECSGNRIITVTRLKVKGSDFTVYAQAGKALKIEKAVLKSRNIVRPAEYPLEYELLPKGKERHFSGRHQFSEEQQASGRQPFQIRIWGSTGNMTLWEGDWDVYLYTEEGEILPVILDGVTRLKLLFGNYEIPKGNHILFPMASTNHMLTLHDRLRASYDSTATAVKENVIYLFYMLTKPVWNRKKIWVIYEKYCTEAQDNGSYFFKYCMENLPEKEKKHIYFILDKKSLQWPQMKKYGRNLVPFMSARHMLYMLAARIYVASDARNHGFAWKPKPNIITRQISQKKMLFLQHGVTALKRVDKLFGKNGSAPMTYFAVTSEFEQKIVTENFGYAKENVPILGFTRWDVLENKARPDEKNILIMPTWRPWLEEQSDEVFRESEYCRRYRQLLENPELGAFLRENNVKIIFHIHPKMKEFLEAFQTENDQVKLIVQGSQPLNELIMKCSMLITDYSSVSWDVHYLAKPVLFYQFDYDLYQQANGSYIDMTRDLFGDRCLDQECLVKNIKEYIENNFKEKERYAQMRKEHFAYTDHNNSRRTLEFLKSRGC
;
A
#
# COMPACT_ATOMS: atom_id res chain seq x y z
N SER A 1 -14.58 -50.48 -4.39
CA SER A 1 -13.19 -50.89 -4.18
C SER A 1 -12.25 -49.91 -4.87
N GLY A 2 -11.51 -49.12 -4.11
CA GLY A 2 -10.53 -48.17 -4.64
C GLY A 2 -10.25 -47.07 -3.67
N ALA A 3 -9.46 -47.38 -2.61
CA ALA A 3 -9.00 -46.43 -1.65
C ALA A 3 -7.90 -45.53 -2.27
N GLY A 4 -8.11 -44.22 -2.26
CA GLY A 4 -7.12 -43.22 -2.57
C GLY A 4 -6.60 -42.58 -1.29
N ASN A 5 -5.35 -42.83 -0.97
CA ASN A 5 -4.59 -42.25 0.14
C ASN A 5 -4.45 -40.74 -0.03
N GLY A 6 -5.18 -39.98 0.76
CA GLY A 6 -4.91 -38.58 1.01
C GLY A 6 -3.92 -38.44 2.17
N SER A 7 -2.67 -38.12 1.85
CA SER A 7 -1.69 -37.76 2.85
C SER A 7 -2.06 -36.41 3.49
N ARG A 8 -2.64 -36.46 4.67
CA ARG A 8 -2.74 -35.32 5.58
C ARG A 8 -1.32 -34.91 5.95
N MET A 9 -0.89 -33.73 5.50
CA MET A 9 0.19 -33.02 6.16
C MET A 9 -0.29 -32.64 7.56
N GLN A 10 0.14 -33.41 8.53
CA GLN A 10 0.02 -33.04 9.94
C GLN A 10 0.88 -31.80 10.17
N SER A 11 0.25 -30.72 10.57
CA SER A 11 0.90 -29.55 11.16
C SER A 11 1.54 -30.00 12.48
N ASN A 12 2.83 -30.24 12.47
CA ASN A 12 3.60 -30.40 13.70
C ASN A 12 3.70 -29.05 14.40
N SER A 13 2.71 -28.73 15.22
CA SER A 13 2.73 -27.63 16.20
C SER A 13 3.14 -28.14 17.59
N GLU A 14 4.21 -28.90 17.66
CA GLU A 14 4.94 -29.14 18.91
C GLU A 14 6.40 -28.80 18.70
N CYS A 15 6.71 -27.51 18.54
CA CYS A 15 8.05 -27.00 18.77
C CYS A 15 8.29 -27.02 20.29
N SER A 16 8.99 -28.02 20.76
CA SER A 16 9.51 -28.13 22.12
C SER A 16 10.18 -26.80 22.50
N GLY A 17 9.72 -26.15 23.59
CA GLY A 17 10.20 -24.86 24.09
C GLY A 17 11.68 -24.75 24.47
N ASN A 18 12.51 -25.70 24.02
CA ASN A 18 13.91 -25.83 24.38
C ASN A 18 14.93 -25.51 23.26
N ARG A 19 14.44 -25.19 22.02
CA ARG A 19 15.31 -24.89 20.86
C ARG A 19 15.16 -23.48 20.32
N ILE A 20 14.61 -22.56 21.13
CA ILE A 20 14.43 -21.16 20.74
C ILE A 20 15.72 -20.39 21.04
N ILE A 21 16.20 -19.65 20.05
CA ILE A 21 17.35 -18.75 20.20
C ILE A 21 16.77 -17.33 20.35
N THR A 22 16.96 -16.75 21.54
CA THR A 22 16.40 -15.46 21.92
C THR A 22 17.48 -14.40 21.97
N VAL A 23 17.30 -13.33 21.19
CA VAL A 23 18.15 -12.15 21.20
C VAL A 23 17.88 -11.33 22.45
N THR A 24 18.93 -11.07 23.22
CA THR A 24 18.89 -10.26 24.45
C THR A 24 19.55 -8.89 24.27
N ARG A 25 20.36 -8.74 23.25
CA ARG A 25 21.06 -7.48 22.96
C ARG A 25 21.42 -7.37 21.49
N LEU A 26 21.26 -6.16 20.95
CA LEU A 26 21.66 -5.82 19.59
C LEU A 26 22.53 -4.55 19.62
N LYS A 27 23.61 -4.54 18.88
CA LYS A 27 24.49 -3.38 18.70
C LYS A 27 24.69 -3.12 17.22
N VAL A 28 24.67 -1.85 16.86
CA VAL A 28 25.00 -1.37 15.51
C VAL A 28 26.07 -0.31 15.63
N LYS A 29 27.13 -0.42 14.83
CA LYS A 29 28.21 0.57 14.75
C LYS A 29 28.68 0.69 13.29
N GLY A 30 28.34 1.80 12.66
CA GLY A 30 28.64 1.99 11.24
C GLY A 30 27.94 0.94 10.37
N SER A 31 28.71 0.19 9.58
CA SER A 31 28.21 -0.93 8.76
C SER A 31 28.17 -2.26 9.49
N ASP A 32 28.59 -2.31 10.76
CA ASP A 32 28.69 -3.54 11.53
C ASP A 32 27.50 -3.70 12.46
N PHE A 33 27.03 -4.93 12.59
CA PHE A 33 26.03 -5.28 13.58
C PHE A 33 26.46 -6.50 14.39
N THR A 34 26.05 -6.54 15.65
CA THR A 34 26.33 -7.64 16.58
C THR A 34 25.07 -8.00 17.34
N VAL A 35 24.77 -9.29 17.35
CA VAL A 35 23.60 -9.88 18.00
C VAL A 35 24.10 -10.76 19.14
N TYR A 36 23.58 -10.53 20.35
CA TYR A 36 23.79 -11.42 21.51
C TYR A 36 22.49 -12.17 21.74
N ALA A 37 22.59 -13.50 21.74
CA ALA A 37 21.44 -14.36 21.89
C ALA A 37 21.68 -15.44 22.91
N GLN A 38 20.62 -16.03 23.45
CA GLN A 38 20.65 -17.16 24.39
C GLN A 38 19.88 -18.32 23.78
N ALA A 39 20.45 -19.53 23.94
CA ALA A 39 19.77 -20.76 23.61
C ALA A 39 19.45 -21.54 24.89
N GLY A 40 18.26 -22.11 24.96
CA GLY A 40 17.82 -22.90 26.14
C GLY A 40 18.53 -24.23 26.32
N LYS A 41 19.15 -24.76 25.25
CA LYS A 41 19.97 -25.98 25.24
C LYS A 41 21.25 -25.79 24.43
N ALA A 42 22.24 -26.58 24.69
CA ALA A 42 23.43 -26.69 23.86
C ALA A 42 23.05 -27.12 22.44
N LEU A 43 23.38 -26.27 21.50
CA LEU A 43 23.20 -26.52 20.08
C LEU A 43 24.57 -26.59 19.42
N LYS A 44 24.76 -27.56 18.54
CA LYS A 44 25.94 -27.62 17.69
C LYS A 44 25.65 -26.77 16.44
N ILE A 45 26.25 -25.58 16.38
CA ILE A 45 26.05 -24.64 15.29
C ILE A 45 27.08 -24.93 14.19
N GLU A 46 26.58 -25.10 12.97
CA GLU A 46 27.43 -25.26 11.78
C GLU A 46 27.78 -23.88 11.19
N LYS A 47 26.80 -23.01 11.03
CA LYS A 47 26.98 -21.67 10.47
C LYS A 47 25.88 -20.71 10.89
N ALA A 48 26.21 -19.43 10.87
CA ALA A 48 25.26 -18.33 10.96
C ALA A 48 25.19 -17.59 9.62
N VAL A 49 24.02 -17.21 9.20
CA VAL A 49 23.82 -16.58 7.89
C VAL A 49 22.81 -15.43 7.93
N LEU A 50 22.99 -14.50 7.00
CA LEU A 50 22.00 -13.50 6.62
C LEU A 50 21.42 -13.90 5.27
N LYS A 51 20.14 -14.23 5.23
CA LYS A 51 19.49 -14.84 4.07
C LYS A 51 18.38 -13.95 3.53
N SER A 52 18.40 -13.71 2.21
CA SER A 52 17.31 -13.02 1.52
C SER A 52 16.00 -13.81 1.61
N ARG A 53 14.91 -13.11 1.93
CA ARG A 53 13.56 -13.67 1.90
C ARG A 53 13.01 -13.79 0.48
N ASN A 54 13.64 -13.14 -0.50
CA ASN A 54 13.20 -13.15 -1.89
C ASN A 54 13.47 -14.50 -2.55
N ILE A 55 12.41 -15.21 -2.96
CA ILE A 55 12.47 -16.53 -3.58
C ILE A 55 13.02 -16.44 -5.02
N VAL A 56 12.74 -15.36 -5.72
CA VAL A 56 13.14 -15.17 -7.13
C VAL A 56 14.62 -14.82 -7.23
N ARG A 57 15.15 -14.13 -6.21
CA ARG A 57 16.56 -13.74 -6.11
C ARG A 57 17.13 -14.22 -4.79
N PRO A 58 17.42 -15.53 -4.65
CA PRO A 58 17.96 -16.07 -3.40
C PRO A 58 19.41 -15.62 -3.22
N ALA A 59 19.76 -15.27 -1.98
CA ALA A 59 21.12 -14.99 -1.58
C ALA A 59 21.31 -15.27 -0.10
N GLU A 60 22.50 -15.65 0.27
CA GLU A 60 22.91 -16.00 1.63
C GLU A 60 24.33 -15.48 1.87
N TYR A 61 24.51 -14.72 2.94
CA TYR A 61 25.82 -14.23 3.36
C TYR A 61 26.22 -14.87 4.69
N PRO A 62 27.45 -15.38 4.81
CA PRO A 62 27.94 -15.92 6.07
C PRO A 62 28.11 -14.82 7.12
N LEU A 63 27.71 -15.12 8.34
CA LEU A 63 27.97 -14.31 9.53
C LEU A 63 28.97 -15.02 10.43
N GLU A 64 29.74 -14.23 11.14
CA GLU A 64 30.62 -14.75 12.17
C GLU A 64 29.84 -15.06 13.44
N TYR A 65 30.21 -16.07 14.18
CA TYR A 65 29.60 -16.40 15.46
C TYR A 65 30.61 -16.96 16.47
N GLU A 66 30.25 -16.82 17.72
CA GLU A 66 31.03 -17.34 18.86
C GLU A 66 30.07 -17.83 19.95
N LEU A 67 30.35 -19.00 20.49
CA LEU A 67 29.60 -19.54 21.61
C LEU A 67 30.29 -19.12 22.93
N LEU A 68 29.52 -18.50 23.83
CA LEU A 68 30.03 -17.98 25.09
C LEU A 68 29.40 -18.70 26.29
N PRO A 69 30.15 -19.04 27.35
CA PRO A 69 29.57 -19.57 28.56
C PRO A 69 28.77 -18.52 29.31
N LYS A 70 27.65 -18.90 29.91
CA LYS A 70 26.78 -18.01 30.68
C LYS A 70 27.55 -17.41 31.87
N GLY A 71 27.68 -16.09 31.96
CA GLY A 71 28.24 -15.36 33.11
C GLY A 71 29.45 -14.46 32.85
N LYS A 72 29.95 -14.39 31.62
CA LYS A 72 31.12 -13.52 31.30
C LYS A 72 30.78 -12.37 30.37
N GLU A 73 29.87 -11.50 30.76
CA GLU A 73 29.51 -10.31 29.95
C GLU A 73 30.51 -9.13 30.04
N ARG A 74 31.51 -9.17 30.93
CA ARG A 74 32.20 -7.91 31.31
C ARG A 74 33.53 -7.61 30.64
N HIS A 75 34.26 -8.55 30.06
CA HIS A 75 35.54 -8.26 29.41
C HIS A 75 35.84 -9.21 28.25
N PHE A 76 35.68 -8.75 27.03
CA PHE A 76 36.24 -9.45 25.87
C PHE A 76 37.05 -8.52 24.96
N SER A 77 38.35 -8.66 25.07
CA SER A 77 39.34 -8.42 24.03
C SER A 77 40.16 -9.70 23.89
N GLY A 78 39.83 -10.55 22.93
CA GLY A 78 40.61 -11.74 22.64
C GLY A 78 39.79 -12.91 22.09
N ARG A 79 40.28 -13.51 21.03
CA ARG A 79 39.75 -14.76 20.45
C ARG A 79 40.05 -15.90 21.43
N HIS A 80 39.02 -16.53 21.99
CA HIS A 80 39.13 -17.79 22.67
C HIS A 80 38.32 -18.86 21.94
N GLN A 81 39.02 -19.88 21.44
CA GLN A 81 38.39 -21.11 20.96
C GLN A 81 38.12 -22.01 22.20
N PHE A 82 36.89 -22.52 22.31
CA PHE A 82 36.52 -23.45 23.35
C PHE A 82 36.99 -24.88 23.02
N SER A 83 37.41 -25.65 24.03
CA SER A 83 37.73 -27.05 23.85
C SER A 83 36.48 -27.90 23.61
N GLU A 84 36.60 -28.95 22.80
CA GLU A 84 35.49 -29.86 22.45
C GLU A 84 34.79 -30.46 23.68
N GLU A 85 35.49 -30.58 24.82
CA GLU A 85 34.92 -31.08 26.07
C GLU A 85 33.91 -30.15 26.73
N GLN A 86 34.02 -28.82 26.50
CA GLN A 86 33.06 -27.84 27.01
C GLN A 86 31.78 -27.77 26.17
N GLN A 87 31.86 -28.21 24.93
CA GLN A 87 30.70 -28.32 24.05
C GLN A 87 29.86 -29.58 24.35
N ALA A 88 30.47 -30.62 24.90
CA ALA A 88 29.82 -31.91 25.12
C ALA A 88 28.99 -32.01 26.41
N SER A 89 29.11 -31.08 27.36
CA SER A 89 28.37 -31.14 28.64
C SER A 89 26.97 -30.50 28.51
N GLY A 90 26.08 -31.09 27.77
CA GLY A 90 24.72 -30.64 27.36
C GLY A 90 23.75 -30.12 28.43
N ARG A 91 24.18 -29.41 29.47
CA ARG A 91 23.33 -28.98 30.61
C ARG A 91 23.30 -27.49 30.93
N GLN A 92 24.03 -26.64 30.22
CA GLN A 92 23.96 -25.17 30.47
C GLN A 92 23.47 -24.38 29.28
N PRO A 93 22.64 -23.34 29.48
CA PRO A 93 22.24 -22.44 28.39
C PRO A 93 23.45 -21.65 27.88
N PHE A 94 23.61 -21.64 26.57
CA PHE A 94 24.71 -20.92 25.90
C PHE A 94 24.28 -19.50 25.55
N GLN A 95 25.27 -18.60 25.60
CA GLN A 95 25.18 -17.31 24.91
C GLN A 95 25.88 -17.43 23.56
N ILE A 96 25.26 -16.85 22.55
CA ILE A 96 25.76 -16.80 21.18
C ILE A 96 25.96 -15.34 20.81
N ARG A 97 27.15 -15.03 20.34
CA ARG A 97 27.42 -13.75 19.70
C ARG A 97 27.50 -13.94 18.20
N ILE A 98 26.69 -13.23 17.45
CA ILE A 98 26.65 -13.28 15.99
C ILE A 98 26.97 -11.89 15.47
N TRP A 99 27.88 -11.75 14.50
CA TRP A 99 28.21 -10.45 13.95
C TRP A 99 28.52 -10.52 12.46
N GLY A 100 28.38 -9.38 11.80
CA GLY A 100 28.72 -9.22 10.40
C GLY A 100 28.87 -7.77 10.04
N SER A 101 29.48 -7.52 8.88
CA SER A 101 29.61 -6.22 8.28
C SER A 101 28.87 -6.17 6.94
N THR A 102 27.95 -5.22 6.81
CA THR A 102 27.21 -5.03 5.58
C THR A 102 28.04 -4.36 4.49
N GLY A 103 29.19 -3.78 4.84
CA GLY A 103 30.09 -3.15 3.89
C GLY A 103 30.62 -4.09 2.80
N ASN A 104 30.71 -5.39 3.10
CA ASN A 104 31.19 -6.43 2.19
C ASN A 104 30.05 -7.23 1.54
N MET A 105 28.81 -6.85 1.76
CA MET A 105 27.63 -7.53 1.24
C MET A 105 26.98 -6.72 0.12
N THR A 106 26.52 -7.38 -0.93
CA THR A 106 25.65 -6.78 -1.93
C THR A 106 24.22 -7.12 -1.58
N LEU A 107 23.55 -6.18 -0.89
CA LEU A 107 22.17 -6.33 -0.47
C LEU A 107 21.27 -5.53 -1.41
N TRP A 108 20.06 -6.00 -1.61
CA TRP A 108 19.02 -5.31 -2.36
C TRP A 108 17.79 -5.10 -1.51
N GLU A 109 16.90 -4.25 -1.95
CA GLU A 109 15.69 -3.87 -1.23
C GLU A 109 14.85 -5.10 -0.86
N GLY A 110 14.44 -5.16 0.39
CA GLY A 110 13.63 -6.23 0.97
C GLY A 110 14.15 -6.74 2.30
N ASP A 111 13.63 -7.89 2.71
CA ASP A 111 13.89 -8.50 4.01
C ASP A 111 15.03 -9.51 3.95
N TRP A 112 15.90 -9.44 4.96
CA TRP A 112 17.03 -10.33 5.16
C TRP A 112 16.95 -10.91 6.57
N ASP A 113 16.78 -12.22 6.67
CA ASP A 113 16.60 -12.91 7.94
C ASP A 113 17.91 -13.49 8.46
N VAL A 114 18.09 -13.45 9.78
CA VAL A 114 19.23 -14.07 10.46
C VAL A 114 18.85 -15.49 10.85
N TYR A 115 19.60 -16.47 10.37
CA TYR A 115 19.41 -17.88 10.70
C TYR A 115 20.69 -18.53 11.23
N LEU A 116 20.49 -19.51 12.11
CA LEU A 116 21.52 -20.43 12.53
C LEU A 116 21.23 -21.82 11.98
N TYR A 117 22.24 -22.43 11.38
CA TYR A 117 22.18 -23.80 10.90
C TYR A 117 22.88 -24.69 11.90
N THR A 118 22.24 -25.79 12.30
CA THR A 118 22.82 -26.76 13.20
C THR A 118 23.48 -27.88 12.41
N GLU A 119 24.46 -28.59 13.03
CA GLU A 119 25.09 -29.78 12.43
C GLU A 119 24.08 -30.90 12.13
N GLU A 120 22.93 -30.89 12.81
CA GLU A 120 21.83 -31.83 12.59
C GLU A 120 20.93 -31.44 11.39
N GLY A 121 21.24 -30.35 10.71
CA GLY A 121 20.49 -29.88 9.54
C GLY A 121 19.26 -29.02 9.84
N GLU A 122 19.06 -28.58 11.07
CA GLU A 122 17.97 -27.66 11.42
C GLU A 122 18.33 -26.22 11.08
N ILE A 123 17.33 -25.45 10.66
CA ILE A 123 17.45 -24.02 10.40
C ILE A 123 16.65 -23.30 11.48
N LEU A 124 17.35 -22.55 12.34
CA LEU A 124 16.74 -21.90 13.50
C LEU A 124 16.70 -20.38 13.29
N PRO A 125 15.53 -19.75 13.35
CA PRO A 125 15.42 -18.30 13.38
C PRO A 125 15.90 -17.76 14.75
N VAL A 126 16.32 -16.50 14.75
CA VAL A 126 16.73 -15.79 15.95
C VAL A 126 15.61 -14.85 16.36
N ILE A 127 15.07 -15.02 17.56
CA ILE A 127 13.88 -14.33 18.05
C ILE A 127 14.26 -13.20 19.00
N LEU A 128 13.70 -12.01 18.78
CA LEU A 128 13.91 -10.85 19.65
C LEU A 128 13.10 -10.97 20.95
N ASP A 129 13.75 -10.74 22.08
CA ASP A 129 13.04 -10.65 23.36
C ASP A 129 12.25 -9.33 23.48
N GLY A 130 11.39 -9.24 24.50
CA GLY A 130 10.54 -8.07 24.69
C GLY A 130 11.32 -6.78 24.95
N VAL A 131 12.42 -6.87 25.68
CA VAL A 131 13.27 -5.70 26.00
C VAL A 131 13.99 -5.20 24.75
N THR A 132 14.55 -6.10 23.95
CA THR A 132 15.22 -5.73 22.70
C THR A 132 14.24 -5.13 21.69
N ARG A 133 13.04 -5.71 21.56
CA ARG A 133 11.97 -5.14 20.74
C ARG A 133 11.60 -3.72 21.19
N LEU A 134 11.50 -3.49 22.49
CA LEU A 134 11.21 -2.16 23.02
C LEU A 134 12.35 -1.18 22.71
N LYS A 135 13.60 -1.59 22.87
CA LYS A 135 14.77 -0.75 22.52
C LYS A 135 14.79 -0.36 21.05
N LEU A 136 14.36 -1.23 20.13
CA LEU A 136 14.24 -0.91 18.70
C LEU A 136 13.25 0.21 18.42
N LEU A 137 12.24 0.39 19.27
CA LEU A 137 11.24 1.44 19.09
C LEU A 137 11.75 2.84 19.44
N PHE A 138 12.73 2.93 20.34
CA PHE A 138 13.24 4.21 20.84
C PHE A 138 14.66 4.53 20.38
N GLY A 139 15.45 3.53 20.02
CA GLY A 139 16.83 3.69 19.60
C GLY A 139 16.97 3.92 18.09
N ASN A 140 18.15 4.36 17.68
CA ASN A 140 18.52 4.45 16.27
C ASN A 140 19.49 3.31 15.94
N TYR A 141 19.00 2.28 15.25
CA TYR A 141 19.76 1.12 14.82
C TYR A 141 19.97 1.09 13.31
N GLU A 142 19.95 2.24 12.66
CA GLU A 142 20.11 2.35 11.21
C GLU A 142 21.56 2.06 10.79
N ILE A 143 21.70 1.26 9.73
CA ILE A 143 22.97 0.95 9.09
C ILE A 143 22.96 1.62 7.71
N PRO A 144 23.67 2.74 7.52
CA PRO A 144 23.70 3.41 6.23
C PRO A 144 24.48 2.58 5.20
N LYS A 145 23.98 2.54 3.97
CA LYS A 145 24.60 1.83 2.86
C LYS A 145 24.34 2.57 1.54
N GLY A 146 25.21 3.50 1.18
CA GLY A 146 25.02 4.37 0.01
C GLY A 146 23.72 5.19 0.15
N ASN A 147 22.85 5.09 -0.85
CA ASN A 147 21.52 5.71 -0.81
C ASN A 147 20.44 4.82 -0.16
N HIS A 148 20.84 3.69 0.40
CA HIS A 148 19.98 2.76 1.15
C HIS A 148 20.21 2.87 2.63
N ILE A 149 19.27 2.40 3.41
CA ILE A 149 19.43 2.09 4.82
C ILE A 149 19.03 0.65 5.11
N LEU A 150 19.73 0.06 6.04
CA LEU A 150 19.39 -1.22 6.64
C LEU A 150 19.02 -0.98 8.10
N PHE A 151 17.97 -1.62 8.57
CA PHE A 151 17.62 -1.53 9.98
C PHE A 151 17.04 -2.86 10.50
N PRO A 152 17.33 -3.23 11.76
CA PRO A 152 16.75 -4.40 12.37
C PRO A 152 15.28 -4.15 12.74
N MET A 153 14.47 -5.18 12.55
CA MET A 153 13.06 -5.16 12.94
C MET A 153 12.62 -6.55 13.41
N ALA A 154 11.53 -6.57 14.18
CA ALA A 154 10.85 -7.80 14.51
C ALA A 154 9.84 -8.11 13.39
N SER A 155 10.03 -9.20 12.69
CA SER A 155 9.09 -9.69 11.69
C SER A 155 8.10 -10.70 12.31
N THR A 156 7.46 -11.53 11.50
CA THR A 156 6.52 -12.55 11.98
C THR A 156 7.12 -13.39 13.10
N ASN A 157 6.35 -13.62 14.16
CA ASN A 157 6.78 -14.36 15.37
C ASN A 157 8.02 -13.76 16.06
N HIS A 158 8.20 -12.43 15.94
CA HIS A 158 9.31 -11.69 16.56
C HIS A 158 10.70 -12.07 16.07
N MET A 159 10.81 -12.65 14.90
CA MET A 159 12.08 -13.00 14.28
C MET A 159 12.89 -11.74 13.93
N LEU A 160 14.20 -11.79 14.20
CA LEU A 160 15.11 -10.72 13.78
C LEU A 160 15.26 -10.72 12.27
N THR A 161 14.89 -9.60 11.67
CA THR A 161 15.01 -9.34 10.24
C THR A 161 15.73 -8.02 10.04
N LEU A 162 16.65 -7.97 9.09
CA LEU A 162 17.21 -6.71 8.60
C LEU A 162 16.45 -6.30 7.34
N HIS A 163 15.85 -5.13 7.36
CA HIS A 163 15.13 -4.58 6.21
C HIS A 163 15.99 -3.58 5.46
N ASP A 164 16.17 -3.77 4.16
CA ASP A 164 16.89 -2.87 3.26
C ASP A 164 15.89 -2.07 2.43
N ARG A 165 16.02 -0.76 2.42
CA ARG A 165 15.22 0.15 1.58
C ARG A 165 15.97 1.41 1.20
N LEU A 166 15.45 2.12 0.21
CA LEU A 166 15.95 3.45 -0.11
C LEU A 166 15.80 4.40 1.08
N ARG A 167 16.81 5.23 1.29
CA ARG A 167 16.81 6.24 2.32
C ARG A 167 15.78 7.33 2.02
N ALA A 168 15.04 7.75 3.03
CA ALA A 168 14.12 8.86 2.96
C ALA A 168 14.70 10.10 3.69
N SER A 169 14.14 11.27 3.41
CA SER A 169 14.56 12.53 4.04
C SER A 169 14.38 12.55 5.56
N TYR A 170 13.44 11.76 6.09
CA TYR A 170 13.18 11.63 7.53
C TYR A 170 14.04 10.56 8.22
N ASP A 171 14.90 9.85 7.50
CA ASP A 171 15.85 8.90 8.09
C ASP A 171 17.07 9.62 8.63
N SER A 172 16.96 10.17 9.82
CA SER A 172 18.03 10.88 10.49
C SER A 172 17.93 10.74 12.01
N THR A 173 19.05 10.93 12.69
CA THR A 173 19.08 10.95 14.16
C THR A 173 18.22 12.09 14.71
N ALA A 174 18.21 13.24 14.04
CA ALA A 174 17.37 14.37 14.43
C ALA A 174 15.87 14.01 14.41
N THR A 175 15.41 13.32 13.39
CA THR A 175 14.03 12.82 13.32
C THR A 175 13.74 11.82 14.44
N ALA A 176 14.62 10.88 14.71
CA ALA A 176 14.46 9.90 15.79
C ALA A 176 14.36 10.57 17.18
N VAL A 177 15.19 11.56 17.44
CA VAL A 177 15.12 12.36 18.69
C VAL A 177 13.79 13.12 18.77
N LYS A 178 13.37 13.75 17.69
CA LYS A 178 12.10 14.47 17.59
C LYS A 178 10.90 13.56 17.87
N GLU A 179 10.88 12.37 17.29
CA GLU A 179 9.84 11.36 17.51
C GLU A 179 9.74 10.99 19.01
N ASN A 180 10.87 10.72 19.65
CA ASN A 180 10.92 10.36 21.05
C ASN A 180 10.49 11.51 21.97
N VAL A 181 10.91 12.74 21.67
CA VAL A 181 10.53 13.93 22.43
C VAL A 181 9.02 14.18 22.33
N ILE A 182 8.47 14.11 21.12
CA ILE A 182 7.02 14.28 20.90
C ILE A 182 6.22 13.17 21.58
N TYR A 183 6.68 11.94 21.50
CA TYR A 183 6.03 10.83 22.20
C TYR A 183 6.00 11.07 23.72
N LEU A 184 7.11 11.45 24.33
CA LEU A 184 7.17 11.76 25.76
C LEU A 184 6.24 12.93 26.12
N PHE A 185 6.27 14.00 25.32
CA PHE A 185 5.37 15.14 25.51
C PHE A 185 3.89 14.72 25.46
N TYR A 186 3.54 13.91 24.47
CA TYR A 186 2.17 13.37 24.36
C TYR A 186 1.78 12.54 25.59
N MET A 187 2.66 11.65 26.04
CA MET A 187 2.37 10.80 27.20
C MET A 187 2.15 11.62 28.48
N LEU A 188 2.90 12.70 28.68
CA LEU A 188 2.74 13.60 29.82
C LEU A 188 1.47 14.46 29.73
N THR A 189 0.99 14.75 28.53
CA THR A 189 -0.15 15.63 28.28
C THR A 189 -1.36 14.92 27.70
N LYS A 190 -1.35 13.61 27.66
CA LYS A 190 -2.36 12.75 27.03
C LYS A 190 -3.81 13.10 27.38
N PRO A 191 -4.19 13.34 28.67
CA PRO A 191 -5.57 13.66 29.00
C PRO A 191 -6.09 14.94 28.33
N VAL A 192 -5.21 15.95 28.16
CA VAL A 192 -5.54 17.20 27.49
C VAL A 192 -5.82 16.96 26.01
N TRP A 193 -4.96 16.21 25.34
CA TRP A 193 -5.06 15.97 23.91
C TRP A 193 -6.26 15.06 23.57
N ASN A 194 -6.49 14.01 24.34
CA ASN A 194 -7.58 13.08 24.08
C ASN A 194 -8.98 13.71 24.21
N ARG A 195 -9.13 14.77 25.01
CA ARG A 195 -10.38 15.52 25.13
C ARG A 195 -10.74 16.33 23.88
N LYS A 196 -9.75 16.62 23.04
CA LYS A 196 -9.96 17.47 21.84
C LYS A 196 -10.64 16.73 20.70
N LYS A 197 -10.72 15.40 20.74
CA LYS A 197 -11.31 14.57 19.66
C LYS A 197 -10.75 14.91 18.28
N ILE A 198 -9.45 14.87 18.14
CA ILE A 198 -8.74 15.24 16.90
C ILE A 198 -9.05 14.24 15.80
N TRP A 199 -9.36 14.75 14.62
CA TRP A 199 -9.43 13.99 13.37
C TRP A 199 -8.20 14.28 12.53
N VAL A 200 -7.53 13.24 12.09
CA VAL A 200 -6.41 13.35 11.15
C VAL A 200 -6.84 12.75 9.83
N ILE A 201 -6.76 13.55 8.79
CA ILE A 201 -7.17 13.20 7.43
C ILE A 201 -5.93 13.20 6.53
N TYR A 202 -5.79 12.20 5.69
CA TYR A 202 -4.71 12.09 4.72
C TYR A 202 -5.09 11.21 3.54
N GLU A 203 -4.27 11.29 2.52
CA GLU A 203 -4.34 10.44 1.33
C GLU A 203 -3.03 9.70 1.14
N LYS A 204 -2.84 9.07 0.00
CA LYS A 204 -1.70 8.23 -0.32
C LYS A 204 -0.35 8.85 0.07
N TYR A 205 0.31 8.26 1.06
CA TYR A 205 1.63 8.67 1.58
C TYR A 205 1.73 10.13 2.02
N CYS A 206 0.61 10.80 2.25
CA CYS A 206 0.53 12.24 2.52
C CYS A 206 1.10 13.11 1.37
N THR A 207 1.13 12.61 0.16
CA THR A 207 1.69 13.31 -1.01
C THR A 207 0.64 13.98 -1.89
N GLU A 208 -0.63 13.69 -1.68
CA GLU A 208 -1.73 14.11 -2.53
C GLU A 208 -2.88 14.74 -1.72
N ALA A 209 -3.64 15.61 -2.38
CA ALA A 209 -4.89 16.19 -1.88
C ALA A 209 -5.88 16.28 -3.06
N GLN A 210 -6.32 15.14 -3.57
CA GLN A 210 -7.17 15.04 -4.76
C GLN A 210 -8.12 13.83 -4.74
N ASP A 211 -8.24 13.16 -3.60
CA ASP A 211 -9.10 11.99 -3.42
C ASP A 211 -10.10 12.22 -2.27
N ASN A 212 -10.77 11.18 -1.84
CA ASN A 212 -11.85 11.23 -0.84
C ASN A 212 -11.46 11.95 0.45
N GLY A 213 -10.23 11.77 0.93
CA GLY A 213 -9.76 12.42 2.15
C GLY A 213 -9.80 13.94 2.05
N SER A 214 -9.23 14.51 1.00
CA SER A 214 -9.18 15.97 0.80
C SER A 214 -10.55 16.59 0.57
N TYR A 215 -11.43 15.93 -0.17
CA TYR A 215 -12.78 16.43 -0.40
C TYR A 215 -13.61 16.43 0.89
N PHE A 216 -13.48 15.42 1.72
CA PHE A 216 -14.08 15.41 3.05
C PHE A 216 -13.52 16.52 3.95
N PHE A 217 -12.20 16.71 3.96
CA PHE A 217 -11.56 17.78 4.72
C PHE A 217 -12.06 19.16 4.29
N LYS A 218 -12.11 19.42 2.99
CA LYS A 218 -12.63 20.68 2.44
C LYS A 218 -14.07 20.93 2.87
N TYR A 219 -14.91 19.90 2.81
CA TYR A 219 -16.28 20.00 3.27
C TYR A 219 -16.35 20.40 4.74
N CYS A 220 -15.55 19.80 5.60
CA CYS A 220 -15.48 20.15 7.02
C CYS A 220 -15.05 21.60 7.23
N MET A 221 -14.03 22.05 6.48
CA MET A 221 -13.53 23.43 6.60
C MET A 221 -14.56 24.46 6.14
N GLU A 222 -15.36 24.13 5.15
CA GLU A 222 -16.36 25.02 4.56
C GLU A 222 -17.71 25.03 5.31
N ASN A 223 -18.06 23.95 6.01
CA ASN A 223 -19.40 23.75 6.56
C ASN A 223 -19.47 23.66 8.08
N LEU A 224 -18.36 23.41 8.77
CA LEU A 224 -18.35 23.31 10.23
C LEU A 224 -18.05 24.67 10.89
N PRO A 225 -18.63 24.93 12.10
CA PRO A 225 -18.25 26.10 12.87
C PRO A 225 -16.80 26.01 13.34
N GLU A 226 -16.15 27.17 13.56
CA GLU A 226 -14.75 27.28 13.97
C GLU A 226 -14.41 26.39 15.18
N LYS A 227 -15.31 26.28 16.13
CA LYS A 227 -15.16 25.46 17.34
C LYS A 227 -14.94 23.98 17.03
N GLU A 228 -15.62 23.46 16.03
CA GLU A 228 -15.51 22.05 15.62
C GLU A 228 -14.31 21.82 14.69
N LYS A 229 -14.16 22.66 13.66
CA LYS A 229 -13.12 22.45 12.65
C LYS A 229 -11.69 22.68 13.14
N LYS A 230 -11.48 23.39 14.24
CA LYS A 230 -10.14 23.67 14.79
C LYS A 230 -9.35 22.41 15.18
N HIS A 231 -10.02 21.27 15.35
CA HIS A 231 -9.40 20.00 15.71
C HIS A 231 -9.37 18.98 14.55
N ILE A 232 -9.65 19.44 13.34
CA ILE A 232 -9.60 18.64 12.12
C ILE A 232 -8.39 19.07 11.30
N TYR A 233 -7.50 18.11 11.03
CA TYR A 233 -6.23 18.38 10.37
C TYR A 233 -6.05 17.50 9.14
N PHE A 234 -5.50 18.09 8.10
CA PHE A 234 -5.07 17.39 6.89
C PHE A 234 -3.55 17.37 6.82
N ILE A 235 -2.98 16.19 6.65
CA ILE A 235 -1.52 16.01 6.58
C ILE A 235 -1.09 15.99 5.11
N LEU A 236 -0.15 16.84 4.74
CA LEU A 236 0.34 16.92 3.37
C LEU A 236 1.83 17.25 3.35
N ASP A 237 2.56 16.60 2.47
CA ASP A 237 3.95 16.92 2.20
C ASP A 237 4.04 18.29 1.52
N LYS A 238 4.95 19.15 1.98
CA LYS A 238 5.20 20.46 1.36
C LYS A 238 5.62 20.38 -0.11
N LYS A 239 6.17 19.25 -0.53
CA LYS A 239 6.55 18.98 -1.93
C LYS A 239 5.38 18.56 -2.81
N SER A 240 4.20 18.35 -2.23
CA SER A 240 3.00 17.99 -3.00
C SER A 240 2.64 19.08 -4.00
N LEU A 241 2.22 18.66 -5.19
CA LEU A 241 1.70 19.57 -6.23
C LEU A 241 0.43 20.29 -5.76
N GLN A 242 -0.31 19.73 -4.82
CA GLN A 242 -1.51 20.33 -4.25
C GLN A 242 -1.24 21.23 -3.04
N TRP A 243 0.00 21.32 -2.56
CA TRP A 243 0.33 22.18 -1.41
C TRP A 243 -0.09 23.64 -1.60
N PRO A 244 0.19 24.30 -2.75
CA PRO A 244 -0.17 25.70 -2.94
C PRO A 244 -1.66 25.97 -2.77
N GLN A 245 -2.52 25.10 -3.31
CA GLN A 245 -3.97 25.27 -3.22
C GLN A 245 -4.55 24.93 -1.84
N MET A 246 -3.83 24.13 -1.04
CA MET A 246 -4.26 23.76 0.30
C MET A 246 -3.81 24.77 1.39
N LYS A 247 -2.87 25.65 1.09
CA LYS A 247 -2.35 26.66 2.04
C LYS A 247 -3.42 27.53 2.67
N LYS A 248 -4.51 27.78 1.97
CA LYS A 248 -5.62 28.62 2.48
C LYS A 248 -6.25 28.08 3.77
N TYR A 249 -6.05 26.81 4.09
CA TYR A 249 -6.59 26.21 5.31
C TYR A 249 -5.73 26.47 6.56
N GLY A 250 -4.60 27.15 6.41
CA GLY A 250 -3.78 27.65 7.54
C GLY A 250 -3.34 26.55 8.48
N ARG A 251 -3.68 26.67 9.74
CA ARG A 251 -3.28 25.71 10.79
C ARG A 251 -3.89 24.31 10.65
N ASN A 252 -4.98 24.17 9.93
CA ASN A 252 -5.62 22.88 9.68
C ASN A 252 -4.84 22.04 8.66
N LEU A 253 -3.96 22.67 7.88
CA LEU A 253 -3.00 21.98 7.02
C LEU A 253 -1.69 21.77 7.80
N VAL A 254 -1.30 20.51 7.96
CA VAL A 254 -0.14 20.13 8.77
C VAL A 254 0.94 19.51 7.88
N PRO A 255 2.17 20.03 7.90
CA PRO A 255 3.24 19.47 7.10
C PRO A 255 3.62 18.06 7.52
N PHE A 256 3.79 17.17 6.54
CA PHE A 256 4.27 15.81 6.75
C PHE A 256 5.59 15.78 7.53
N MET A 257 5.69 14.91 8.53
CA MET A 257 6.84 14.74 9.43
C MET A 257 7.21 15.97 10.29
N SER A 258 6.32 16.94 10.42
CA SER A 258 6.45 18.02 11.40
C SER A 258 6.15 17.53 12.83
N ALA A 259 6.55 18.30 13.84
CA ALA A 259 6.23 17.99 15.23
C ALA A 259 4.71 17.90 15.47
N ARG A 260 3.94 18.80 14.87
CA ARG A 260 2.47 18.78 14.92
C ARG A 260 1.88 17.52 14.29
N HIS A 261 2.43 17.09 13.16
CA HIS A 261 2.01 15.83 12.52
C HIS A 261 2.19 14.64 13.46
N MET A 262 3.37 14.51 14.05
CA MET A 262 3.68 13.43 15.00
C MET A 262 2.72 13.44 16.21
N LEU A 263 2.54 14.63 16.80
CA LEU A 263 1.64 14.81 17.94
C LEU A 263 0.20 14.46 17.61
N TYR A 264 -0.33 14.94 16.48
CA TYR A 264 -1.72 14.70 16.11
C TYR A 264 -1.98 13.25 15.71
N MET A 265 -1.00 12.58 15.12
CA MET A 265 -1.13 11.13 14.87
C MET A 265 -1.24 10.32 16.17
N LEU A 266 -0.53 10.72 17.22
CA LEU A 266 -0.62 10.11 18.55
C LEU A 266 -1.94 10.48 19.25
N ALA A 267 -2.37 11.72 19.15
CA ALA A 267 -3.52 12.26 19.86
C ALA A 267 -4.86 12.02 19.16
N ALA A 268 -4.86 11.61 17.90
CA ALA A 268 -6.07 11.48 17.10
C ALA A 268 -7.10 10.55 17.75
N ARG A 269 -8.35 10.98 17.72
CA ARG A 269 -9.51 10.14 18.04
C ARG A 269 -9.74 9.10 16.95
N ILE A 270 -9.60 9.51 15.70
CA ILE A 270 -9.77 8.66 14.53
C ILE A 270 -8.97 9.22 13.34
N TYR A 271 -8.48 8.33 12.49
CA TYR A 271 -7.99 8.69 11.18
C TYR A 271 -9.12 8.54 10.16
N VAL A 272 -9.22 9.50 9.26
CA VAL A 272 -10.16 9.46 8.12
C VAL A 272 -9.33 9.57 6.85
N ALA A 273 -9.22 8.51 6.10
CA ALA A 273 -8.27 8.47 5.00
C ALA A 273 -8.73 7.57 3.85
N SER A 274 -8.22 7.87 2.66
CA SER A 274 -8.40 7.03 1.46
C SER A 274 -7.39 5.90 1.37
N ASP A 275 -6.45 5.80 2.30
CA ASP A 275 -5.43 4.75 2.38
C ASP A 275 -5.23 4.22 3.80
N ALA A 276 -4.39 3.21 3.94
CA ALA A 276 -4.11 2.55 5.22
C ALA A 276 -3.38 3.49 6.22
N ARG A 277 -3.32 3.06 7.48
CA ARG A 277 -2.70 3.85 8.57
C ARG A 277 -1.25 4.20 8.31
N ASN A 278 -0.47 3.28 7.73
CA ASN A 278 0.94 3.50 7.44
C ASN A 278 1.19 4.61 6.41
N HIS A 279 0.20 4.93 5.57
CA HIS A 279 0.29 6.05 4.63
C HIS A 279 0.19 7.42 5.30
N GLY A 280 -0.29 7.46 6.53
CA GLY A 280 -0.42 8.70 7.30
C GLY A 280 0.86 9.16 8.00
N PHE A 281 1.90 8.32 8.04
CA PHE A 281 3.15 8.64 8.74
C PHE A 281 4.28 7.73 8.27
N ALA A 282 5.41 8.33 7.84
CA ALA A 282 6.61 7.60 7.46
C ALA A 282 6.28 6.25 6.78
N TRP A 283 5.57 6.30 5.68
CA TRP A 283 5.00 5.13 5.00
C TRP A 283 6.02 4.03 4.69
N LYS A 284 7.29 4.39 4.60
CA LYS A 284 8.37 3.40 4.52
C LYS A 284 8.59 2.79 5.90
N PRO A 285 8.58 1.45 6.04
CA PRO A 285 8.65 0.81 7.35
C PRO A 285 9.92 1.17 8.10
N LYS A 286 9.75 1.48 9.38
CA LYS A 286 10.81 1.72 10.34
C LYS A 286 10.26 1.45 11.74
N PRO A 287 10.93 0.63 12.57
CA PRO A 287 10.53 0.43 13.94
C PRO A 287 10.66 1.75 14.73
N ASN A 288 9.56 2.29 15.21
CA ASN A 288 9.55 3.38 16.17
C ASN A 288 8.24 3.37 16.97
N ILE A 289 8.24 4.08 18.08
CA ILE A 289 7.10 4.07 19.00
C ILE A 289 5.85 4.70 18.38
N ILE A 290 6.01 5.72 17.55
CA ILE A 290 4.88 6.39 16.89
C ILE A 290 4.21 5.43 15.90
N THR A 291 4.97 4.76 15.04
CA THR A 291 4.44 3.78 14.09
C THR A 291 3.66 2.67 14.80
N ARG A 292 4.17 2.19 15.95
CA ARG A 292 3.47 1.20 16.76
C ARG A 292 2.13 1.72 17.29
N GLN A 293 2.09 2.94 17.79
CA GLN A 293 0.85 3.56 18.30
C GLN A 293 -0.18 3.79 17.18
N ILE A 294 0.27 4.22 16.01
CA ILE A 294 -0.58 4.45 14.83
C ILE A 294 -1.32 3.18 14.42
N SER A 295 -0.67 2.03 14.47
CA SER A 295 -1.27 0.75 14.08
C SER A 295 -2.49 0.35 14.91
N GLN A 296 -2.67 0.95 16.09
CA GLN A 296 -3.75 0.66 17.04
C GLN A 296 -4.89 1.70 17.01
N LYS A 297 -4.73 2.79 16.25
CA LYS A 297 -5.73 3.85 16.18
C LYS A 297 -6.96 3.43 15.38
N LYS A 298 -8.11 3.96 15.77
CA LYS A 298 -9.34 3.82 14.96
C LYS A 298 -9.18 4.51 13.62
N MET A 299 -9.79 3.96 12.60
CA MET A 299 -9.73 4.48 11.25
C MET A 299 -11.03 4.27 10.50
N LEU A 300 -11.51 5.33 9.85
CA LEU A 300 -12.52 5.24 8.79
C LEU A 300 -11.80 5.23 7.45
N PHE A 301 -11.88 4.10 6.76
CA PHE A 301 -11.30 3.94 5.43
C PHE A 301 -12.31 4.41 4.37
N LEU A 302 -11.98 5.49 3.67
CA LEU A 302 -12.83 6.08 2.64
C LEU A 302 -12.66 5.42 1.27
N GLN A 303 -11.64 4.58 1.12
CA GLN A 303 -11.21 4.01 -0.15
C GLN A 303 -10.73 5.07 -1.17
N HIS A 304 -10.20 4.63 -2.29
CA HIS A 304 -9.98 5.44 -3.49
C HIS A 304 -10.60 4.85 -4.75
N GLY A 305 -11.16 3.68 -4.67
CA GLY A 305 -11.90 3.04 -5.75
C GLY A 305 -12.88 2.01 -5.21
N VAL A 306 -13.97 1.79 -5.90
CA VAL A 306 -14.96 0.78 -5.52
C VAL A 306 -14.33 -0.62 -5.51
N THR A 307 -14.59 -1.38 -4.47
CA THR A 307 -14.07 -2.73 -4.29
C THR A 307 -14.90 -3.75 -5.08
N ALA A 308 -14.45 -4.10 -6.26
CA ALA A 308 -15.12 -5.11 -7.09
C ALA A 308 -14.17 -5.79 -8.08
N LEU A 309 -13.38 -5.03 -8.84
CA LEU A 309 -12.61 -5.52 -9.99
C LEU A 309 -11.26 -6.15 -9.62
N LYS A 310 -10.78 -5.96 -8.39
CA LYS A 310 -9.51 -6.50 -7.90
C LYS A 310 -9.68 -6.99 -6.48
N ARG A 311 -9.14 -8.17 -6.18
CA ARG A 311 -9.12 -8.68 -4.81
C ARG A 311 -8.08 -7.96 -3.97
N VAL A 312 -8.52 -7.44 -2.83
CA VAL A 312 -7.70 -6.70 -1.87
C VAL A 312 -7.97 -7.11 -0.41
N ASP A 313 -8.69 -8.21 -0.19
CA ASP A 313 -9.04 -8.70 1.14
C ASP A 313 -7.81 -9.16 1.96
N LYS A 314 -6.76 -9.64 1.30
CA LYS A 314 -5.49 -9.96 1.97
C LYS A 314 -4.80 -8.72 2.54
N LEU A 315 -5.05 -7.55 1.98
CA LEU A 315 -4.53 -6.27 2.45
C LEU A 315 -5.50 -5.62 3.44
N PHE A 316 -6.71 -5.33 3.03
CA PHE A 316 -7.68 -4.52 3.77
C PHE A 316 -8.71 -5.33 4.56
N GLY A 317 -8.69 -6.65 4.49
CA GLY A 317 -9.58 -7.49 5.29
C GLY A 317 -9.28 -7.41 6.79
N LYS A 318 -10.22 -7.84 7.60
CA LYS A 318 -10.08 -7.86 9.07
C LYS A 318 -8.83 -8.64 9.52
N ASN A 319 -8.49 -9.71 8.81
CA ASN A 319 -7.30 -10.52 9.05
C ASN A 319 -6.18 -10.22 8.04
N GLY A 320 -6.29 -9.14 7.29
CA GLY A 320 -5.28 -8.69 6.34
C GLY A 320 -4.13 -7.93 7.00
N SER A 321 -3.18 -7.48 6.19
CA SER A 321 -2.02 -6.73 6.66
C SER A 321 -2.32 -5.29 7.08
N ALA A 322 -3.43 -4.71 6.61
CA ALA A 322 -3.88 -3.35 6.92
C ALA A 322 -5.38 -3.32 7.26
N PRO A 323 -5.81 -3.92 8.39
CA PRO A 323 -7.22 -3.97 8.76
C PRO A 323 -7.76 -2.57 9.12
N MET A 324 -9.06 -2.38 8.90
CA MET A 324 -9.76 -1.13 9.14
C MET A 324 -10.74 -1.25 10.32
N THR A 325 -11.04 -0.13 10.98
CA THR A 325 -12.11 -0.08 11.99
C THR A 325 -13.46 0.03 11.29
N TYR A 326 -13.58 1.01 10.38
CA TYR A 326 -14.77 1.24 9.57
C TYR A 326 -14.37 1.29 8.10
N PHE A 327 -15.17 0.66 7.27
CA PHE A 327 -14.91 0.54 5.84
C PHE A 327 -16.07 1.18 5.07
N ALA A 328 -15.90 2.40 4.57
CA ALA A 328 -16.92 3.10 3.81
C ALA A 328 -17.12 2.50 2.42
N VAL A 329 -18.36 2.29 2.04
CA VAL A 329 -18.75 1.73 0.74
C VAL A 329 -19.78 2.63 0.04
N THR A 330 -20.03 2.36 -1.23
CA THR A 330 -20.86 3.21 -2.09
C THR A 330 -22.27 2.68 -2.31
N SER A 331 -22.54 1.43 -1.94
CA SER A 331 -23.82 0.78 -2.19
C SER A 331 -24.01 -0.46 -1.33
N GLU A 332 -25.23 -0.99 -1.28
CA GLU A 332 -25.49 -2.31 -0.70
C GLU A 332 -24.75 -3.41 -1.46
N PHE A 333 -24.61 -3.27 -2.77
CA PHE A 333 -23.83 -4.16 -3.61
C PHE A 333 -22.38 -4.28 -3.14
N GLU A 334 -21.69 -3.16 -2.92
CA GLU A 334 -20.32 -3.14 -2.41
C GLU A 334 -20.26 -3.56 -0.93
N GLN A 335 -21.21 -3.17 -0.12
CA GLN A 335 -21.31 -3.60 1.28
C GLN A 335 -21.33 -5.13 1.40
N LYS A 336 -22.11 -5.79 0.54
CA LYS A 336 -22.19 -7.25 0.50
C LYS A 336 -20.84 -7.88 0.15
N ILE A 337 -20.14 -7.35 -0.85
CA ILE A 337 -18.79 -7.81 -1.21
C ILE A 337 -17.85 -7.72 0.00
N VAL A 338 -17.83 -6.58 0.68
CA VAL A 338 -16.94 -6.33 1.80
C VAL A 338 -17.31 -7.20 3.01
N THR A 339 -18.58 -7.30 3.37
CA THR A 339 -19.00 -8.14 4.50
C THR A 339 -18.75 -9.63 4.26
N GLU A 340 -18.96 -10.12 3.06
CA GLU A 340 -18.77 -11.55 2.73
C GLU A 340 -17.28 -11.94 2.58
N ASN A 341 -16.42 -11.04 2.10
CA ASN A 341 -15.03 -11.38 1.75
C ASN A 341 -13.97 -10.84 2.72
N PHE A 342 -14.28 -9.79 3.49
CA PHE A 342 -13.28 -9.08 4.31
C PHE A 342 -13.40 -9.39 5.80
N GLY A 343 -14.50 -10.01 6.24
CA GLY A 343 -14.70 -10.39 7.65
C GLY A 343 -15.20 -9.29 8.55
N TYR A 344 -15.61 -8.14 8.02
CA TYR A 344 -16.19 -7.05 8.80
C TYR A 344 -17.67 -7.26 9.09
N ALA A 345 -18.11 -6.86 10.29
CA ALA A 345 -19.51 -6.79 10.61
C ALA A 345 -20.19 -5.66 9.81
N LYS A 346 -21.44 -5.87 9.44
CA LYS A 346 -22.20 -4.93 8.59
C LYS A 346 -22.27 -3.51 9.17
N GLU A 347 -22.41 -3.37 10.48
CA GLU A 347 -22.43 -2.08 11.18
C GLU A 347 -21.11 -1.29 11.05
N ASN A 348 -20.01 -1.97 10.73
CA ASN A 348 -18.69 -1.36 10.50
C ASN A 348 -18.39 -1.10 9.02
N VAL A 349 -19.36 -1.36 8.15
CA VAL A 349 -19.28 -1.12 6.69
C VAL A 349 -20.40 -0.15 6.28
N PRO A 350 -20.28 1.13 6.64
CA PRO A 350 -21.34 2.10 6.35
C PRO A 350 -21.42 2.45 4.86
N ILE A 351 -22.64 2.60 4.36
CA ILE A 351 -22.89 3.08 3.00
C ILE A 351 -22.88 4.60 3.02
N LEU A 352 -21.75 5.20 2.64
CA LEU A 352 -21.56 6.66 2.70
C LEU A 352 -21.42 7.29 1.31
N GLY A 353 -21.03 6.53 0.32
CA GLY A 353 -20.60 7.05 -0.97
C GLY A 353 -19.20 7.66 -0.91
N PHE A 354 -18.63 8.00 -2.04
CA PHE A 354 -17.33 8.67 -2.11
C PHE A 354 -17.49 10.17 -1.99
N THR A 355 -16.74 10.77 -1.10
CA THR A 355 -16.78 12.23 -0.87
C THR A 355 -16.35 13.02 -2.10
N ARG A 356 -15.40 12.49 -2.90
CA ARG A 356 -14.99 13.11 -4.17
C ARG A 356 -16.12 13.17 -5.21
N TRP A 357 -17.12 12.32 -5.11
CA TRP A 357 -18.27 12.34 -6.03
C TRP A 357 -19.24 13.49 -5.75
N ASP A 358 -19.14 14.15 -4.61
CA ASP A 358 -19.98 15.31 -4.29
C ASP A 358 -19.75 16.49 -5.26
N VAL A 359 -18.54 16.56 -5.85
CA VAL A 359 -18.16 17.58 -6.82
C VAL A 359 -18.09 17.04 -8.25
N LEU A 360 -18.38 15.76 -8.43
CA LEU A 360 -18.28 15.11 -9.73
C LEU A 360 -19.58 15.30 -10.51
N GLU A 361 -19.46 15.89 -11.71
CA GLU A 361 -20.59 16.15 -12.59
C GLU A 361 -20.22 15.88 -14.05
N ASN A 362 -21.21 15.65 -14.88
CA ASN A 362 -21.00 15.45 -16.31
C ASN A 362 -20.79 16.80 -17.00
N LYS A 363 -19.56 17.07 -17.42
CA LYS A 363 -19.16 18.27 -18.18
C LYS A 363 -18.85 17.95 -19.64
N ALA A 364 -19.25 16.78 -20.14
CA ALA A 364 -19.08 16.43 -21.54
C ALA A 364 -19.88 17.40 -22.42
N ARG A 365 -19.26 17.84 -23.52
CA ARG A 365 -19.87 18.80 -24.47
C ARG A 365 -20.07 18.13 -25.81
N PRO A 366 -21.22 18.36 -26.49
CA PRO A 366 -21.47 17.84 -27.85
C PRO A 366 -20.47 18.32 -28.90
N ASP A 367 -19.89 19.51 -28.69
CA ASP A 367 -18.93 20.14 -29.60
C ASP A 367 -17.46 19.75 -29.32
N GLU A 368 -17.20 19.04 -28.23
CA GLU A 368 -15.87 18.59 -27.85
C GLU A 368 -15.92 17.12 -27.34
N LYS A 369 -15.91 16.20 -28.29
CA LYS A 369 -16.05 14.78 -28.02
C LYS A 369 -14.68 14.15 -27.74
N ASN A 370 -14.51 13.60 -26.56
CA ASN A 370 -13.28 12.97 -26.11
C ASN A 370 -13.52 11.56 -25.61
N ILE A 371 -12.73 10.62 -26.08
CA ILE A 371 -12.65 9.27 -25.52
C ILE A 371 -11.43 9.22 -24.64
N LEU A 372 -11.62 8.97 -23.35
CA LEU A 372 -10.53 8.78 -22.40
C LEU A 372 -10.12 7.30 -22.39
N ILE A 373 -8.85 7.01 -22.62
CA ILE A 373 -8.28 5.66 -22.52
C ILE A 373 -7.34 5.64 -21.32
N MET A 374 -7.63 4.80 -20.33
CA MET A 374 -6.84 4.63 -19.12
C MET A 374 -6.53 3.15 -18.87
N PRO A 375 -5.43 2.64 -19.38
CA PRO A 375 -5.01 1.25 -19.08
C PRO A 375 -4.56 1.11 -17.63
N THR A 376 -4.83 -0.04 -17.03
CA THR A 376 -4.23 -0.42 -15.75
C THR A 376 -2.78 -0.87 -15.97
N TRP A 377 -1.90 -0.50 -15.06
CA TRP A 377 -0.52 -1.02 -15.09
C TRP A 377 -0.49 -2.55 -14.87
N ARG A 378 0.40 -3.22 -15.57
CA ARG A 378 0.59 -4.67 -15.43
C ARG A 378 1.78 -4.96 -14.50
N PRO A 379 1.56 -5.60 -13.33
CA PRO A 379 2.66 -5.86 -12.38
C PRO A 379 3.83 -6.64 -12.98
N TRP A 380 3.57 -7.55 -13.92
CA TRP A 380 4.61 -8.35 -14.57
C TRP A 380 5.49 -7.58 -15.55
N LEU A 381 5.16 -6.31 -15.84
CA LEU A 381 5.96 -5.40 -16.65
C LEU A 381 6.81 -4.44 -15.81
N GLU A 382 6.69 -4.49 -14.49
CA GLU A 382 7.46 -3.65 -13.59
C GLU A 382 8.94 -4.02 -13.67
N GLU A 383 9.81 -3.01 -13.73
CA GLU A 383 11.27 -3.16 -13.81
C GLU A 383 11.78 -3.88 -15.08
N GLN A 384 10.97 -4.02 -16.12
CA GLN A 384 11.40 -4.56 -17.39
C GLN A 384 12.13 -3.52 -18.25
N SER A 385 12.98 -3.99 -19.19
CA SER A 385 13.63 -3.11 -20.16
C SER A 385 12.62 -2.53 -21.15
N ASP A 386 12.98 -1.42 -21.81
CA ASP A 386 12.17 -0.81 -22.87
C ASP A 386 11.87 -1.80 -24.02
N GLU A 387 12.83 -2.65 -24.37
CA GLU A 387 12.66 -3.66 -25.42
C GLU A 387 11.60 -4.70 -25.03
N VAL A 388 11.66 -5.22 -23.80
CA VAL A 388 10.69 -6.19 -23.27
C VAL A 388 9.30 -5.55 -23.21
N PHE A 389 9.20 -4.30 -22.77
CA PHE A 389 7.95 -3.58 -22.73
C PHE A 389 7.35 -3.36 -24.12
N ARG A 390 8.15 -2.90 -25.09
CA ARG A 390 7.70 -2.67 -26.47
C ARG A 390 7.18 -3.92 -27.15
N GLU A 391 7.77 -5.07 -26.87
CA GLU A 391 7.38 -6.38 -27.41
C GLU A 391 6.25 -7.03 -26.62
N SER A 392 5.87 -6.47 -25.45
CA SER A 392 4.78 -6.99 -24.65
C SER A 392 3.44 -6.93 -25.39
N GLU A 393 2.57 -7.89 -25.11
CA GLU A 393 1.20 -7.88 -25.62
C GLU A 393 0.45 -6.61 -25.22
N TYR A 394 0.67 -6.13 -23.98
CA TYR A 394 0.11 -4.90 -23.46
C TYR A 394 0.43 -3.68 -24.33
N CYS A 395 1.70 -3.44 -24.59
CA CYS A 395 2.15 -2.32 -25.43
C CYS A 395 1.65 -2.46 -26.88
N ARG A 396 1.80 -3.65 -27.46
CA ARG A 396 1.38 -3.96 -28.82
C ARG A 396 -0.11 -3.72 -29.04
N ARG A 397 -0.96 -4.20 -28.12
CA ARG A 397 -2.42 -4.05 -28.24
C ARG A 397 -2.87 -2.60 -28.19
N TYR A 398 -2.35 -1.81 -27.28
CA TYR A 398 -2.70 -0.39 -27.19
C TYR A 398 -2.11 0.41 -28.35
N ARG A 399 -0.88 0.12 -28.79
CA ARG A 399 -0.30 0.77 -29.97
C ARG A 399 -1.12 0.47 -31.22
N GLN A 400 -1.48 -0.78 -31.48
CA GLN A 400 -2.30 -1.17 -32.61
C GLN A 400 -3.66 -0.45 -32.62
N LEU A 401 -4.25 -0.27 -31.44
CA LEU A 401 -5.49 0.50 -31.32
C LEU A 401 -5.29 1.96 -31.72
N LEU A 402 -4.27 2.62 -31.17
CA LEU A 402 -3.97 4.03 -31.45
C LEU A 402 -3.57 4.29 -32.90
N GLU A 403 -2.94 3.32 -33.56
CA GLU A 403 -2.46 3.40 -34.94
C GLU A 403 -3.44 2.79 -35.95
N ASN A 404 -4.61 2.32 -35.51
CA ASN A 404 -5.61 1.73 -36.40
C ASN A 404 -6.12 2.76 -37.42
N PRO A 405 -5.89 2.56 -38.75
CA PRO A 405 -6.24 3.56 -39.76
C PRO A 405 -7.74 3.71 -39.95
N GLU A 406 -8.53 2.63 -39.81
CA GLU A 406 -9.99 2.66 -39.88
C GLU A 406 -10.57 3.49 -38.74
N LEU A 407 -10.09 3.24 -37.51
CA LEU A 407 -10.49 4.01 -36.33
C LEU A 407 -10.09 5.48 -36.48
N GLY A 408 -8.86 5.75 -36.89
CA GLY A 408 -8.36 7.11 -37.11
C GLY A 408 -9.20 7.91 -38.10
N ALA A 409 -9.58 7.30 -39.23
CA ALA A 409 -10.45 7.93 -40.22
C ALA A 409 -11.84 8.22 -39.63
N PHE A 410 -12.42 7.26 -38.91
CA PHE A 410 -13.74 7.45 -38.27
C PHE A 410 -13.73 8.54 -37.20
N LEU A 411 -12.68 8.63 -36.41
CA LEU A 411 -12.51 9.69 -35.41
C LEU A 411 -12.44 11.07 -36.08
N ARG A 412 -11.68 11.21 -37.17
CA ARG A 412 -11.58 12.48 -37.93
C ARG A 412 -12.93 12.90 -38.54
N GLU A 413 -13.64 11.98 -39.17
CA GLU A 413 -14.94 12.22 -39.77
C GLU A 413 -15.97 12.70 -38.75
N ASN A 414 -15.92 12.20 -37.52
CA ASN A 414 -16.86 12.52 -36.44
C ASN A 414 -16.34 13.59 -35.47
N ASN A 415 -15.16 14.13 -35.70
CA ASN A 415 -14.50 15.12 -34.84
C ASN A 415 -14.38 14.64 -33.39
N VAL A 416 -13.94 13.41 -33.21
CA VAL A 416 -13.70 12.76 -31.91
C VAL A 416 -12.21 12.65 -31.65
N LYS A 417 -11.78 13.03 -30.45
CA LYS A 417 -10.38 12.90 -30.00
C LYS A 417 -10.24 11.77 -28.97
N ILE A 418 -9.07 11.16 -28.96
CA ILE A 418 -8.66 10.23 -27.90
C ILE A 418 -7.67 10.95 -27.00
N ILE A 419 -7.90 10.82 -25.69
CA ILE A 419 -6.97 11.21 -24.65
C ILE A 419 -6.45 9.91 -24.02
N PHE A 420 -5.19 9.60 -24.29
CA PHE A 420 -4.55 8.40 -23.77
C PHE A 420 -3.76 8.75 -22.51
N HIS A 421 -4.28 8.31 -21.37
CA HIS A 421 -3.74 8.61 -20.04
C HIS A 421 -2.80 7.50 -19.57
N ILE A 422 -1.54 7.85 -19.35
CA ILE A 422 -0.46 6.90 -19.06
C ILE A 422 -0.15 6.89 -17.56
N HIS A 423 -0.08 5.68 -16.99
CA HIS A 423 0.34 5.48 -15.61
C HIS A 423 1.78 5.99 -15.39
N PRO A 424 2.13 6.56 -14.20
CA PRO A 424 3.48 7.06 -13.92
C PRO A 424 4.60 6.06 -14.18
N LYS A 425 4.38 4.78 -13.92
CA LYS A 425 5.34 3.69 -14.20
C LYS A 425 5.61 3.50 -15.69
N MET A 426 4.71 3.94 -16.55
CA MET A 426 4.88 3.92 -18.01
C MET A 426 5.58 5.16 -18.55
N LYS A 427 5.84 6.17 -17.73
CA LYS A 427 6.46 7.42 -18.17
C LYS A 427 7.80 7.19 -18.89
N GLU A 428 8.60 6.27 -18.39
CA GLU A 428 9.87 5.86 -18.99
C GLU A 428 9.71 5.17 -20.36
N PHE A 429 8.50 4.63 -20.62
CA PHE A 429 8.16 3.96 -21.87
C PHE A 429 7.28 4.81 -22.79
N LEU A 430 7.13 6.11 -22.49
CA LEU A 430 6.23 7.02 -23.22
C LEU A 430 6.43 6.97 -24.74
N GLU A 431 7.68 6.86 -25.21
CA GLU A 431 8.00 6.76 -26.63
C GLU A 431 7.37 5.54 -27.31
N ALA A 432 7.13 4.45 -26.57
CA ALA A 432 6.48 3.27 -27.12
C ALA A 432 5.03 3.52 -27.55
N PHE A 433 4.38 4.55 -27.00
CA PHE A 433 3.00 4.95 -27.32
C PHE A 433 2.91 6.18 -28.20
N GLN A 434 4.03 6.70 -28.71
CA GLN A 434 3.98 7.81 -29.67
C GLN A 434 3.29 7.36 -30.95
N THR A 435 2.42 8.24 -31.46
CA THR A 435 1.65 8.00 -32.68
C THR A 435 1.61 9.24 -33.52
N GLU A 436 1.55 9.08 -34.85
CA GLU A 436 1.36 10.17 -35.81
C GLU A 436 -0.11 10.56 -35.96
N ASN A 437 -1.03 9.87 -35.31
CA ASN A 437 -2.45 10.19 -35.35
C ASN A 437 -2.74 11.49 -34.60
N ASP A 438 -3.13 12.53 -35.33
CA ASP A 438 -3.44 13.86 -34.81
C ASP A 438 -4.71 13.90 -33.94
N GLN A 439 -5.54 12.86 -33.95
CA GLN A 439 -6.70 12.71 -33.09
C GLN A 439 -6.36 12.14 -31.71
N VAL A 440 -5.10 11.74 -31.49
CA VAL A 440 -4.66 11.14 -30.23
C VAL A 440 -3.73 12.08 -29.47
N LYS A 441 -4.07 12.39 -28.22
CA LYS A 441 -3.23 13.15 -27.29
C LYS A 441 -2.78 12.24 -26.16
N LEU A 442 -1.46 12.17 -25.93
CA LEU A 442 -0.88 11.44 -24.80
C LEU A 442 -0.78 12.34 -23.57
N ILE A 443 -1.27 11.88 -22.43
CA ILE A 443 -1.20 12.58 -21.15
C ILE A 443 -0.58 11.66 -20.11
N VAL A 444 0.44 12.15 -19.39
CA VAL A 444 1.02 11.44 -18.25
C VAL A 444 0.20 11.77 -17.00
N GLN A 445 -0.08 10.77 -16.19
CA GLN A 445 -0.79 10.94 -14.92
C GLN A 445 -0.11 12.02 -14.06
N GLY A 446 -0.91 12.92 -13.50
CA GLY A 446 -0.45 14.04 -12.69
C GLY A 446 -0.22 15.34 -13.45
N SER A 447 -0.16 15.31 -14.80
CA SER A 447 -0.03 16.53 -15.61
C SER A 447 -1.33 17.33 -15.70
N GLN A 448 -2.48 16.66 -15.55
CA GLN A 448 -3.80 17.27 -15.46
C GLN A 448 -4.60 16.59 -14.34
N PRO A 449 -5.52 17.32 -13.67
CA PRO A 449 -6.40 16.71 -12.66
C PRO A 449 -7.25 15.61 -13.28
N LEU A 450 -7.20 14.41 -12.70
CA LEU A 450 -7.94 13.25 -13.22
C LEU A 450 -9.45 13.45 -13.20
N ASN A 451 -9.98 14.09 -12.16
CA ASN A 451 -11.41 14.37 -12.06
C ASN A 451 -11.92 15.25 -13.21
N GLU A 452 -11.11 16.19 -13.70
CA GLU A 452 -11.48 17.01 -14.87
C GLU A 452 -11.55 16.18 -16.15
N LEU A 453 -10.59 15.26 -16.34
CA LEU A 453 -10.60 14.35 -17.48
C LEU A 453 -11.84 13.45 -17.45
N ILE A 454 -12.19 12.94 -16.29
CA ILE A 454 -13.38 12.10 -16.07
C ILE A 454 -14.66 12.91 -16.34
N MET A 455 -14.76 14.13 -15.84
CA MET A 455 -15.94 14.98 -16.04
C MET A 455 -16.13 15.41 -17.49
N LYS A 456 -15.06 15.70 -18.22
CA LYS A 456 -15.09 16.18 -19.60
C LYS A 456 -15.16 15.10 -20.66
N CYS A 457 -14.76 13.87 -20.37
CA CYS A 457 -14.79 12.80 -21.35
C CYS A 457 -16.22 12.42 -21.72
N SER A 458 -16.40 11.96 -22.95
CA SER A 458 -17.67 11.43 -23.44
C SER A 458 -17.82 9.93 -23.14
N MET A 459 -16.73 9.20 -23.08
CA MET A 459 -16.65 7.77 -22.85
C MET A 459 -15.28 7.39 -22.29
N LEU A 460 -15.22 6.29 -21.54
CA LEU A 460 -13.96 5.70 -21.06
C LEU A 460 -13.73 4.35 -21.75
N ILE A 461 -12.49 4.12 -22.13
CA ILE A 461 -11.96 2.79 -22.46
C ILE A 461 -10.93 2.45 -21.41
N THR A 462 -11.12 1.36 -20.71
CA THR A 462 -10.17 0.82 -19.74
C THR A 462 -10.13 -0.69 -19.84
N ASP A 463 -9.43 -1.32 -18.93
CA ASP A 463 -9.35 -2.78 -18.83
C ASP A 463 -9.85 -3.26 -17.46
N TYR A 464 -9.17 -2.91 -16.37
CA TYR A 464 -9.49 -3.38 -15.00
C TYR A 464 -9.50 -2.24 -13.96
N SER A 465 -9.41 -0.99 -14.41
CA SER A 465 -9.25 0.16 -13.51
C SER A 465 -10.54 0.51 -12.77
N SER A 466 -10.40 0.82 -11.49
CA SER A 466 -11.51 1.33 -10.65
C SER A 466 -12.02 2.71 -11.10
N VAL A 467 -11.28 3.45 -11.94
CA VAL A 467 -11.76 4.71 -12.53
C VAL A 467 -13.03 4.51 -13.36
N SER A 468 -13.26 3.31 -13.84
CA SER A 468 -14.50 2.93 -14.54
C SER A 468 -15.75 3.23 -13.71
N TRP A 469 -15.68 3.10 -12.39
CA TRP A 469 -16.79 3.40 -11.49
C TRP A 469 -17.13 4.89 -11.45
N ASP A 470 -16.12 5.76 -11.51
CA ASP A 470 -16.35 7.22 -11.53
C ASP A 470 -17.06 7.65 -12.82
N VAL A 471 -16.68 7.05 -13.94
CA VAL A 471 -17.32 7.33 -15.25
C VAL A 471 -18.74 6.74 -15.28
N HIS A 472 -18.91 5.53 -14.77
CA HIS A 472 -20.21 4.87 -14.63
C HIS A 472 -21.16 5.70 -13.74
N TYR A 473 -20.64 6.27 -12.65
CA TYR A 473 -21.39 7.18 -11.78
C TYR A 473 -21.98 8.37 -12.55
N LEU A 474 -21.26 8.89 -13.55
CA LEU A 474 -21.70 9.98 -14.39
C LEU A 474 -22.62 9.57 -15.55
N ALA A 475 -23.07 8.34 -15.58
CA ALA A 475 -23.93 7.79 -16.65
C ALA A 475 -23.28 7.83 -18.04
N LYS A 476 -21.96 7.71 -18.12
CA LYS A 476 -21.21 7.66 -19.36
C LYS A 476 -20.83 6.22 -19.71
N PRO A 477 -20.74 5.90 -21.02
CA PRO A 477 -20.31 4.55 -21.43
C PRO A 477 -18.90 4.22 -20.99
N VAL A 478 -18.68 2.95 -20.67
CA VAL A 478 -17.37 2.36 -20.39
C VAL A 478 -17.19 1.15 -21.29
N LEU A 479 -16.05 1.05 -21.96
CA LEU A 479 -15.63 -0.15 -22.69
C LEU A 479 -14.46 -0.79 -21.94
N PHE A 480 -14.55 -2.10 -21.76
CA PHE A 480 -13.53 -2.89 -21.07
C PHE A 480 -12.73 -3.71 -22.08
N TYR A 481 -11.49 -3.30 -22.34
CA TYR A 481 -10.57 -3.98 -23.24
C TYR A 481 -9.71 -4.98 -22.47
N GLN A 482 -10.12 -6.25 -22.44
CA GLN A 482 -9.55 -7.28 -21.57
C GLN A 482 -8.89 -8.41 -22.37
N PHE A 483 -7.94 -8.06 -23.24
CA PHE A 483 -7.23 -9.00 -24.10
C PHE A 483 -6.37 -10.01 -23.33
N ASP A 484 -5.97 -9.71 -22.10
CA ASP A 484 -5.14 -10.53 -21.20
C ASP A 484 -5.88 -10.94 -19.92
N TYR A 485 -7.19 -11.12 -20.02
CA TYR A 485 -8.06 -11.40 -18.88
C TYR A 485 -7.60 -12.57 -18.02
N ASP A 486 -7.25 -13.71 -18.62
CA ASP A 486 -6.86 -14.90 -17.87
C ASP A 486 -5.60 -14.66 -17.03
N LEU A 487 -4.61 -13.99 -17.62
CA LEU A 487 -3.38 -13.63 -16.91
C LEU A 487 -3.64 -12.64 -15.76
N TYR A 488 -4.46 -11.63 -16.02
CA TYR A 488 -4.81 -10.65 -14.99
C TYR A 488 -5.61 -11.28 -13.84
N GLN A 489 -6.55 -12.17 -14.17
CA GLN A 489 -7.37 -12.87 -13.18
C GLN A 489 -6.51 -13.79 -12.28
N GLN A 490 -5.53 -14.48 -12.83
CA GLN A 490 -4.56 -15.27 -12.05
C GLN A 490 -3.74 -14.39 -11.09
N ALA A 491 -3.32 -13.22 -11.55
CA ALA A 491 -2.48 -12.32 -10.75
C ALA A 491 -3.26 -11.61 -9.63
N ASN A 492 -4.49 -11.18 -9.88
CA ASN A 492 -5.24 -10.30 -8.97
C ASN A 492 -6.57 -10.91 -8.46
N GLY A 493 -7.31 -11.61 -9.29
CA GLY A 493 -8.67 -12.01 -9.00
C GLY A 493 -9.65 -10.83 -8.96
N SER A 494 -10.93 -11.11 -8.82
CA SER A 494 -12.00 -10.12 -8.68
C SER A 494 -13.12 -10.65 -7.79
N TYR A 495 -13.98 -9.75 -7.30
CA TYR A 495 -15.16 -10.12 -6.48
C TYR A 495 -16.42 -10.32 -7.32
N ILE A 496 -16.40 -9.89 -8.58
CA ILE A 496 -17.47 -10.09 -9.54
C ILE A 496 -16.99 -10.99 -10.69
N ASP A 497 -17.92 -11.62 -11.39
CA ASP A 497 -17.61 -12.30 -12.63
C ASP A 497 -17.51 -11.29 -13.78
N MET A 498 -16.28 -10.89 -14.13
CA MET A 498 -16.06 -9.89 -15.18
C MET A 498 -16.46 -10.35 -16.58
N THR A 499 -16.71 -11.63 -16.78
CA THR A 499 -17.22 -12.12 -18.07
C THR A 499 -18.71 -11.82 -18.27
N ARG A 500 -19.43 -11.54 -17.17
CA ARG A 500 -20.89 -11.37 -17.16
C ARG A 500 -21.37 -10.07 -16.51
N ASP A 501 -20.74 -9.63 -15.42
CA ASP A 501 -21.30 -8.63 -14.51
C ASP A 501 -20.67 -7.23 -14.64
N LEU A 502 -19.91 -6.98 -15.71
CA LEU A 502 -19.39 -5.63 -15.98
C LEU A 502 -20.50 -4.68 -16.45
N PHE A 503 -20.35 -3.43 -16.08
CA PHE A 503 -21.26 -2.33 -16.44
C PHE A 503 -20.85 -1.60 -17.74
N GLY A 504 -20.23 -2.32 -18.65
CA GLY A 504 -19.82 -1.85 -19.96
C GLY A 504 -19.53 -3.03 -20.89
N ASP A 505 -19.49 -2.78 -22.20
CA ASP A 505 -19.18 -3.81 -23.19
C ASP A 505 -17.75 -4.30 -23.01
N ARG A 506 -17.58 -5.61 -22.98
CA ARG A 506 -16.31 -6.29 -22.81
C ARG A 506 -15.78 -6.76 -24.14
N CYS A 507 -14.58 -6.34 -24.50
CA CYS A 507 -13.91 -6.72 -25.73
C CYS A 507 -12.58 -7.41 -25.42
N LEU A 508 -12.30 -8.52 -26.10
CA LEU A 508 -11.07 -9.30 -25.95
C LEU A 508 -10.08 -9.02 -27.10
N ASP A 509 -10.55 -8.40 -28.17
CA ASP A 509 -9.75 -8.08 -29.35
C ASP A 509 -10.07 -6.68 -29.88
N GLN A 510 -9.23 -6.21 -30.78
CA GLN A 510 -9.34 -4.88 -31.36
C GLN A 510 -10.56 -4.73 -32.28
N GLU A 511 -10.91 -5.77 -33.01
CA GLU A 511 -12.07 -5.72 -33.93
C GLU A 511 -13.36 -5.46 -33.17
N CYS A 512 -13.60 -6.18 -32.07
CA CYS A 512 -14.73 -5.94 -31.17
C CYS A 512 -14.68 -4.52 -30.59
N LEU A 513 -13.52 -4.07 -30.13
CA LEU A 513 -13.37 -2.75 -29.53
C LEU A 513 -13.67 -1.62 -30.52
N VAL A 514 -13.10 -1.66 -31.71
CA VAL A 514 -13.33 -0.65 -32.76
C VAL A 514 -14.80 -0.60 -33.17
N LYS A 515 -15.43 -1.76 -33.32
CA LYS A 515 -16.88 -1.84 -33.62
C LYS A 515 -17.72 -1.14 -32.55
N ASN A 516 -17.44 -1.40 -31.28
CA ASN A 516 -18.16 -0.77 -30.17
C ASN A 516 -17.87 0.74 -30.06
N ILE A 517 -16.65 1.18 -30.32
CA ILE A 517 -16.31 2.61 -30.35
C ILE A 517 -17.16 3.33 -31.40
N LYS A 518 -17.22 2.79 -32.62
CA LYS A 518 -18.03 3.37 -33.70
C LYS A 518 -19.52 3.45 -33.33
N GLU A 519 -20.06 2.38 -32.77
CA GLU A 519 -21.44 2.32 -32.33
C GLU A 519 -21.76 3.40 -31.29
N TYR A 520 -20.91 3.58 -30.28
CA TYR A 520 -21.12 4.63 -29.29
C TYR A 520 -20.98 6.04 -29.85
N ILE A 521 -20.06 6.26 -30.78
CA ILE A 521 -19.95 7.56 -31.48
C ILE A 521 -21.23 7.84 -32.26
N GLU A 522 -21.74 6.89 -33.03
CA GLU A 522 -22.97 7.02 -33.81
C GLU A 522 -24.21 7.30 -32.94
N ASN A 523 -24.24 6.78 -31.71
CA ASN A 523 -25.32 6.98 -30.75
C ASN A 523 -25.04 8.12 -29.75
N ASN A 524 -24.14 9.04 -30.08
CA ASN A 524 -23.81 10.21 -29.27
C ASN A 524 -23.39 9.87 -27.84
N PHE A 525 -22.64 8.77 -27.66
CA PHE A 525 -22.12 8.32 -26.38
C PHE A 525 -23.19 8.07 -25.30
N LYS A 526 -24.37 7.65 -25.72
CA LYS A 526 -25.43 7.27 -24.77
C LYS A 526 -25.12 5.90 -24.18
N GLU A 527 -25.19 5.79 -22.85
CA GLU A 527 -25.06 4.48 -22.20
C GLU A 527 -26.23 3.55 -22.58
N LYS A 528 -25.95 2.25 -22.69
CA LYS A 528 -26.99 1.27 -22.96
C LYS A 528 -27.90 1.08 -21.75
N GLU A 529 -29.19 0.83 -21.98
CA GLU A 529 -30.20 0.66 -20.93
C GLU A 529 -29.81 -0.39 -19.90
N ARG A 530 -29.20 -1.48 -20.34
CA ARG A 530 -28.71 -2.55 -19.47
C ARG A 530 -27.74 -2.02 -18.40
N TYR A 531 -26.82 -1.13 -18.78
CA TYR A 531 -25.83 -0.54 -17.87
C TYR A 531 -26.43 0.57 -17.02
N ALA A 532 -27.39 1.30 -17.53
CA ALA A 532 -28.16 2.27 -16.77
C ALA A 532 -28.92 1.62 -15.61
N GLN A 533 -29.50 0.42 -15.83
CA GLN A 533 -30.15 -0.34 -14.79
C GLN A 533 -29.15 -0.83 -13.72
N MET A 534 -27.98 -1.33 -14.12
CA MET A 534 -26.93 -1.73 -13.21
C MET A 534 -26.44 -0.55 -12.34
N ARG A 535 -26.37 0.64 -12.91
CA ARG A 535 -25.95 1.86 -12.21
C ARG A 535 -26.85 2.17 -11.00
N LYS A 536 -28.12 1.90 -11.08
CA LYS A 536 -29.06 2.09 -9.96
C LYS A 536 -28.75 1.21 -8.76
N GLU A 537 -28.20 0.01 -8.99
CA GLU A 537 -27.80 -0.91 -7.93
C GLU A 537 -26.39 -0.63 -7.41
N HIS A 538 -25.52 -0.08 -8.26
CA HIS A 538 -24.12 0.17 -7.94
C HIS A 538 -23.88 1.42 -7.09
N PHE A 539 -24.83 2.33 -7.04
CA PHE A 539 -24.71 3.59 -6.30
C PHE A 539 -25.95 3.86 -5.46
N ALA A 540 -25.79 3.89 -4.15
CA ALA A 540 -26.88 4.18 -3.24
C ALA A 540 -27.31 5.65 -3.31
N TYR A 541 -26.36 6.54 -3.55
CA TYR A 541 -26.58 7.99 -3.52
C TYR A 541 -25.98 8.68 -4.73
N THR A 542 -26.74 9.62 -5.29
CA THR A 542 -26.34 10.52 -6.38
C THR A 542 -26.66 11.98 -6.05
N ASP A 543 -26.83 12.28 -4.77
CA ASP A 543 -27.33 13.57 -4.25
C ASP A 543 -26.24 14.57 -3.87
N HIS A 544 -24.96 14.25 -4.11
CA HIS A 544 -23.80 15.07 -3.76
C HIS A 544 -23.67 15.38 -2.26
N ASN A 545 -24.16 14.49 -1.38
CA ASN A 545 -24.14 14.66 0.08
C ASN A 545 -23.30 13.58 0.79
N ASN A 546 -22.32 13.00 0.13
CA ASN A 546 -21.50 11.92 0.71
C ASN A 546 -20.60 12.42 1.86
N SER A 547 -20.06 13.62 1.76
CA SER A 547 -19.29 14.24 2.84
C SER A 547 -20.14 14.48 4.08
N ARG A 548 -21.38 14.92 3.90
CA ARG A 548 -22.34 15.08 5.00
C ARG A 548 -22.64 13.75 5.70
N ARG A 549 -22.89 12.68 4.93
CA ARG A 549 -23.10 11.34 5.49
C ARG A 549 -21.89 10.84 6.25
N THR A 550 -20.71 11.09 5.74
CA THR A 550 -19.43 10.74 6.41
C THR A 550 -19.30 11.48 7.74
N LEU A 551 -19.59 12.78 7.77
CA LEU A 551 -19.58 13.59 8.98
C LEU A 551 -20.59 13.06 10.02
N GLU A 552 -21.82 12.81 9.59
CA GLU A 552 -22.89 12.28 10.46
C GLU A 552 -22.53 10.90 11.03
N PHE A 553 -21.93 10.04 10.21
CA PHE A 553 -21.45 8.73 10.66
C PHE A 553 -20.40 8.86 11.77
N LEU A 554 -19.38 9.70 11.56
CA LEU A 554 -18.33 9.92 12.57
C LEU A 554 -18.92 10.44 13.89
N LYS A 555 -19.84 11.40 13.83
CA LYS A 555 -20.53 11.92 15.02
C LYS A 555 -21.36 10.83 15.71
N SER A 556 -22.04 9.97 14.95
CA SER A 556 -22.84 8.87 15.50
C SER A 556 -21.99 7.82 16.23
N ARG A 557 -20.71 7.74 15.94
CA ARG A 557 -19.75 6.82 16.58
C ARG A 557 -18.98 7.48 17.73
N GLY A 558 -19.35 8.69 18.13
CA GLY A 558 -18.72 9.41 19.24
C GLY A 558 -17.35 9.99 18.91
N CYS A 559 -17.07 10.15 17.64
CA CYS A 559 -15.81 10.72 17.15
C CYS A 559 -15.83 12.25 17.11
#